data_4d7ebfce3cdf546a648a5bd249beca3e
#
_entry.id   4d7ebfce3cdf546a648a5bd249beca3e
#
_cell.length_a   1.000
_cell.length_b   1.000
_cell.length_c   1.000
_cell.angle_alpha   90.00
_cell.angle_beta   90.00
_cell.angle_gamma   90.00
#
_symmetry.space_group_name_H-M   'P 1'
#
loop_
_entity.id
_entity.type
_entity.pdbx_description
1 polymer ?
#
loop_
_entity_poly.entity_id
_entity_poly.type
_entity_poly.pdbx_seq_one_letter_code
_entity_poly.pdbx_strand_id
1 'polypeptide(L)'
;MDNTVISRKYGGRSNLRRLLLLLFLADLQPALSTDGEKPELDDNNENGEKINCIIIGPDYVTVGVVSSVECDTDCRACTFSMSLDGQSAQGQGNVLAFTVNSWAEALTVTCAVTSSHTGLNATTTKQLQVLAGPADVSISGPDLMHPSVSHTYSCYTYCRPSCAYAWKTDKGPWISGQGNVMSITPQEMDSSKLLMCKATNSVSGLFVVAIQNVAVISGPSKVQIKGPDVIEIAEKYKFVCTAECLPSCRYVSSVNGQTVRGNVIEMTVDHPLKSVTLKCEAQNIASKRTATASKTVQLARSDRNLSARPEEAWAVLLLAFIISAAWPL
;
A
#
# COMPACT_ATOMS: atom_id res chain seq x y z
N MET A 1 10.85 2.29 -5.53
CA MET A 1 9.41 1.94 -5.31
C MET A 1 9.24 1.92 -3.81
N ASP A 2 8.58 2.93 -3.28
CA ASP A 2 8.48 3.12 -1.83
C ASP A 2 7.39 2.22 -1.25
N ASN A 3 7.84 1.19 -0.52
CA ASN A 3 6.97 0.38 0.32
C ASN A 3 6.77 1.12 1.64
N THR A 4 5.68 1.87 1.74
CA THR A 4 5.36 2.59 2.98
C THR A 4 4.65 1.64 3.94
N VAL A 5 5.35 1.27 5.00
CA VAL A 5 4.79 0.51 6.13
C VAL A 5 4.19 1.51 7.12
N ILE A 6 2.86 1.51 7.27
CA ILE A 6 2.18 2.35 8.26
C ILE A 6 1.87 1.49 9.48
N SER A 7 2.67 1.66 10.54
CA SER A 7 2.40 1.08 11.87
C SER A 7 1.50 2.03 12.66
N ARG A 8 0.29 1.62 13.00
CA ARG A 8 -0.55 2.31 14.00
C ARG A 8 -0.68 1.45 15.25
N LYS A 9 -0.05 1.90 16.34
CA LYS A 9 -0.31 1.38 17.68
C LYS A 9 -1.62 1.98 18.18
N TYR A 10 -2.66 1.19 18.34
CA TYR A 10 -3.84 1.56 19.11
C TYR A 10 -3.68 1.03 20.54
N GLY A 11 -3.30 1.91 21.43
CA GLY A 11 -3.46 1.69 22.87
C GLY A 11 -4.93 1.83 23.25
N GLY A 12 -5.62 0.72 23.40
CA GLY A 12 -6.99 0.71 23.89
C GLY A 12 -7.03 0.99 25.39
N ARG A 13 -7.33 2.22 25.79
CA ARG A 13 -7.85 2.51 27.12
C ARG A 13 -9.34 2.14 27.12
N SER A 14 -9.66 1.05 27.79
CA SER A 14 -11.05 0.67 28.11
C SER A 14 -11.63 1.62 29.14
N ASN A 15 -12.41 2.58 28.71
CA ASN A 15 -13.39 3.28 29.53
C ASN A 15 -14.77 2.96 28.94
N LEU A 16 -15.35 1.87 29.39
CA LEU A 16 -16.79 1.64 29.25
C LEU A 16 -17.32 1.01 30.55
N ARG A 17 -17.40 1.84 31.58
CA ARG A 17 -18.35 1.61 32.69
C ARG A 17 -19.58 2.47 32.37
N ARG A 18 -20.69 1.79 32.30
CA ARG A 18 -22.12 2.21 32.41
C ARG A 18 -22.92 1.99 31.13
N LEU A 19 -23.89 1.16 31.42
CA LEU A 19 -25.25 1.03 30.90
C LEU A 19 -25.48 -0.31 30.18
N LEU A 20 -26.00 -1.28 30.94
CA LEU A 20 -27.30 -1.92 30.66
C LEU A 20 -27.57 -2.97 31.76
N LEU A 21 -28.23 -2.50 32.78
CA LEU A 21 -29.02 -3.31 33.70
C LEU A 21 -30.39 -3.38 33.07
N LEU A 22 -30.86 -4.57 32.67
CA LEU A 22 -32.29 -4.92 32.64
C LEU A 22 -32.49 -6.39 32.24
N LEU A 23 -32.98 -7.14 33.21
CA LEU A 23 -33.96 -8.23 33.15
C LEU A 23 -33.54 -9.58 32.54
N PHE A 24 -33.26 -10.55 33.40
CA PHE A 24 -34.00 -11.81 33.37
C PHE A 24 -34.13 -12.36 34.82
N LEU A 25 -35.31 -12.15 35.38
CA LEU A 25 -35.86 -12.91 36.48
C LEU A 25 -36.51 -14.17 35.88
N ALA A 26 -36.06 -15.34 36.24
CA ALA A 26 -36.90 -16.52 36.26
C ALA A 26 -36.24 -17.64 37.09
N ASP A 27 -36.96 -17.98 38.12
CA ASP A 27 -37.12 -19.25 38.76
C ASP A 27 -36.05 -19.79 39.73
N LEU A 28 -36.26 -19.36 40.96
CA LEU A 28 -35.96 -20.11 42.18
C LEU A 28 -36.95 -21.27 42.34
N GLN A 29 -36.48 -22.49 42.41
CA GLN A 29 -37.15 -23.54 43.16
C GLN A 29 -36.17 -24.22 44.14
N PRO A 30 -36.54 -24.37 45.42
CA PRO A 30 -35.69 -25.02 46.40
C PRO A 30 -35.91 -26.53 46.37
N ALA A 31 -34.86 -27.31 46.30
CA ALA A 31 -34.91 -28.72 46.61
C ALA A 31 -34.51 -28.93 48.06
N LEU A 32 -35.42 -29.52 48.76
CA LEU A 32 -35.42 -29.88 50.21
C LEU A 32 -34.35 -30.94 50.50
N SER A 33 -33.65 -30.70 51.57
CA SER A 33 -33.08 -31.56 52.63
C SER A 33 -33.32 -33.09 52.58
N THR A 34 -32.25 -33.86 52.75
CA THR A 34 -32.26 -35.03 53.59
C THR A 34 -30.99 -35.17 54.40
N ASP A 35 -31.23 -35.51 55.62
CA ASP A 35 -30.39 -35.69 56.79
C ASP A 35 -29.10 -36.51 56.63
N GLY A 36 -28.17 -36.17 57.53
CA GLY A 36 -27.50 -37.10 58.37
C GLY A 36 -26.11 -37.55 57.93
N GLU A 37 -25.11 -36.96 58.46
CA GLU A 37 -24.11 -37.67 59.24
C GLU A 37 -23.04 -36.70 59.72
N LYS A 38 -22.86 -36.58 60.97
CA LYS A 38 -21.85 -35.79 61.63
C LYS A 38 -20.56 -36.60 61.62
N PRO A 39 -19.49 -36.20 60.94
CA PRO A 39 -18.20 -36.78 61.22
C PRO A 39 -17.59 -36.10 62.42
N GLU A 40 -17.05 -36.94 63.26
CA GLU A 40 -16.29 -36.61 64.46
C GLU A 40 -15.21 -35.55 64.17
N LEU A 41 -15.14 -34.60 65.10
CA LEU A 41 -14.01 -33.66 65.22
C LEU A 41 -12.77 -34.48 65.56
N ASP A 42 -11.93 -34.71 64.60
CA ASP A 42 -10.53 -35.03 64.83
C ASP A 42 -9.81 -33.71 65.08
N ASP A 43 -9.64 -33.46 66.41
CA ASP A 43 -8.98 -32.27 66.94
C ASP A 43 -7.45 -32.42 66.79
N ASN A 44 -6.96 -32.29 65.53
CA ASN A 44 -5.55 -32.05 65.27
C ASN A 44 -5.42 -30.64 64.76
N ASN A 45 -5.40 -29.70 65.68
CA ASN A 45 -5.09 -28.30 65.52
C ASN A 45 -3.60 -28.16 65.15
N GLU A 46 -3.27 -28.29 63.83
CA GLU A 46 -2.12 -27.68 63.24
C GLU A 46 -2.61 -26.42 62.51
N ASN A 47 -2.91 -25.38 63.28
CA ASN A 47 -2.99 -24.02 62.75
C ASN A 47 -1.58 -23.56 62.30
N GLY A 48 -1.04 -24.17 61.24
CA GLY A 48 0.03 -23.64 60.49
C GLY A 48 -0.51 -22.45 59.70
N GLU A 49 -0.25 -21.25 60.17
CA GLU A 49 -0.54 -20.01 59.46
C GLU A 49 0.07 -20.11 58.04
N LYS A 50 -0.75 -20.40 57.03
CA LYS A 50 -0.29 -20.55 55.63
C LYS A 50 -0.51 -19.25 54.90
N ILE A 51 0.55 -18.72 54.26
CA ILE A 51 0.46 -17.57 53.38
C ILE A 51 -0.01 -18.04 52.01
N ASN A 52 -1.07 -17.42 51.49
CA ASN A 52 -1.49 -17.62 50.11
C ASN A 52 -0.96 -16.48 49.26
N CYS A 53 -0.43 -16.80 48.06
CA CYS A 53 -0.03 -15.82 47.06
C CYS A 53 -0.44 -16.27 45.65
N ILE A 54 -0.85 -15.30 44.85
CA ILE A 54 -1.26 -15.48 43.44
C ILE A 54 -0.60 -14.44 42.57
N ILE A 55 -0.40 -14.73 41.28
CA ILE A 55 0.08 -13.76 40.31
C ILE A 55 -1.10 -13.32 39.42
N ILE A 56 -1.44 -12.03 39.50
CA ILE A 56 -2.49 -11.39 38.72
C ILE A 56 -1.83 -10.72 37.52
N GLY A 57 -2.41 -10.87 36.33
CA GLY A 57 -1.90 -10.27 35.09
C GLY A 57 -2.33 -11.03 33.87
N PRO A 58 -1.86 -10.63 32.69
CA PRO A 58 -2.24 -11.25 31.41
C PRO A 58 -1.73 -12.70 31.33
N ASP A 59 -2.36 -13.51 30.46
CA ASP A 59 -1.91 -14.88 30.18
C ASP A 59 -0.90 -14.91 29.01
N TYR A 60 -0.75 -13.81 28.32
CA TYR A 60 0.23 -13.64 27.25
C TYR A 60 0.87 -12.25 27.26
N VAL A 61 2.08 -12.17 26.72
CA VAL A 61 2.84 -10.95 26.53
C VAL A 61 3.33 -10.86 25.08
N THR A 62 3.56 -9.65 24.59
CA THR A 62 3.97 -9.45 23.20
C THR A 62 5.38 -8.87 23.15
N VAL A 63 6.24 -9.42 22.31
CA VAL A 63 7.60 -8.91 22.05
C VAL A 63 7.56 -7.41 21.74
N GLY A 64 8.41 -6.64 22.42
CA GLY A 64 8.51 -5.19 22.29
C GLY A 64 7.41 -4.38 22.97
N VAL A 65 6.47 -5.02 23.69
CA VAL A 65 5.39 -4.35 24.42
C VAL A 65 5.65 -4.46 25.91
N VAL A 66 5.54 -3.33 26.63
CA VAL A 66 5.63 -3.30 28.09
C VAL A 66 4.44 -4.04 28.67
N SER A 67 4.73 -4.99 29.57
CA SER A 67 3.73 -5.79 30.29
C SER A 67 3.98 -5.66 31.79
N SER A 68 2.97 -5.90 32.61
CA SER A 68 3.10 -5.92 34.07
C SER A 68 2.27 -7.04 34.67
N VAL A 69 2.78 -7.57 35.75
CA VAL A 69 2.10 -8.55 36.60
C VAL A 69 2.18 -8.09 38.05
N GLU A 70 1.21 -8.48 38.84
CA GLU A 70 1.12 -8.16 40.28
C GLU A 70 1.09 -9.45 41.08
N CYS A 71 1.85 -9.49 42.18
CA CYS A 71 1.79 -10.55 43.14
C CYS A 71 0.86 -10.13 44.29
N ASP A 72 -0.26 -10.81 44.44
CA ASP A 72 -1.25 -10.56 45.48
C ASP A 72 -1.17 -11.62 46.56
N THR A 73 -1.40 -11.23 47.83
CA THR A 73 -1.28 -12.11 49.02
C THR A 73 -2.20 -11.64 50.13
N ASP A 74 -2.62 -12.59 50.98
CA ASP A 74 -3.36 -12.34 52.22
C ASP A 74 -2.47 -11.83 53.39
N CYS A 75 -1.17 -11.79 53.22
CA CYS A 75 -0.20 -11.34 54.20
C CYS A 75 -0.16 -9.81 54.32
N ARG A 76 -0.35 -9.26 55.54
CA ARG A 76 -0.39 -7.81 55.79
C ARG A 76 0.99 -7.13 55.87
N ALA A 77 2.03 -7.86 56.27
CA ALA A 77 3.37 -7.33 56.44
C ALA A 77 4.39 -8.29 55.81
N CYS A 78 4.43 -8.29 54.46
CA CYS A 78 5.29 -9.16 53.68
C CYS A 78 6.24 -8.41 52.79
N THR A 79 7.39 -9.00 52.55
CA THR A 79 8.34 -8.61 51.49
C THR A 79 8.13 -9.47 50.25
N PHE A 80 8.30 -8.89 49.11
CA PHE A 80 8.10 -9.53 47.80
C PHE A 80 9.44 -9.66 47.07
N SER A 81 9.64 -10.81 46.42
CA SER A 81 10.73 -11.04 45.51
C SER A 81 10.14 -11.63 44.22
N MET A 82 10.30 -10.93 43.10
CA MET A 82 9.79 -11.37 41.81
C MET A 82 10.95 -11.70 40.87
N SER A 83 10.76 -12.76 40.09
CA SER A 83 11.72 -13.14 39.05
C SER A 83 11.04 -13.50 37.74
N LEU A 84 11.77 -13.31 36.64
CA LEU A 84 11.38 -13.70 35.30
C LEU A 84 12.39 -14.74 34.81
N ASP A 85 11.94 -15.95 34.45
CA ASP A 85 12.78 -17.10 34.06
C ASP A 85 13.95 -17.36 35.04
N GLY A 86 13.70 -17.23 36.34
CA GLY A 86 14.68 -17.43 37.40
C GLY A 86 15.69 -16.28 37.58
N GLN A 87 15.63 -15.24 36.75
CA GLN A 87 16.43 -14.04 36.96
C GLN A 87 15.67 -13.04 37.83
N SER A 88 16.29 -12.60 38.93
CA SER A 88 15.72 -11.58 39.78
C SER A 88 15.39 -10.33 39.00
N ALA A 89 14.12 -9.97 38.98
CA ALA A 89 13.67 -8.77 38.30
C ALA A 89 13.48 -7.67 39.34
N GLN A 90 13.99 -6.48 39.06
CA GLN A 90 13.75 -5.31 39.90
C GLN A 90 12.33 -4.84 39.71
N GLY A 91 11.43 -5.26 40.58
CA GLY A 91 10.08 -4.77 40.68
C GLY A 91 9.95 -3.72 41.80
N GLN A 92 8.96 -2.86 41.74
CA GLN A 92 8.59 -1.98 42.83
C GLN A 92 7.54 -2.70 43.70
N GLY A 93 8.00 -3.27 44.82
CA GLY A 93 7.10 -3.96 45.73
C GLY A 93 6.53 -5.26 45.13
N ASN A 94 5.21 -5.35 45.07
CA ASN A 94 4.49 -6.51 44.53
C ASN A 94 4.17 -6.44 43.03
N VAL A 95 4.68 -5.42 42.28
CA VAL A 95 4.46 -5.25 40.84
C VAL A 95 5.75 -5.39 40.05
N LEU A 96 5.74 -6.25 39.04
CA LEU A 96 6.82 -6.42 38.09
C LEU A 96 6.39 -5.90 36.71
N ALA A 97 7.06 -4.84 36.20
CA ALA A 97 6.92 -4.36 34.85
C ALA A 97 8.14 -4.78 34.02
N PHE A 98 7.93 -5.33 32.83
CA PHE A 98 8.99 -5.84 31.98
C PHE A 98 8.65 -5.73 30.48
N THR A 99 9.68 -5.87 29.64
CA THR A 99 9.53 -5.95 28.18
C THR A 99 10.28 -7.18 27.70
N VAL A 100 9.63 -7.99 26.88
CA VAL A 100 10.22 -9.15 26.22
C VAL A 100 10.87 -8.68 24.92
N ASN A 101 12.16 -8.89 24.75
CA ASN A 101 12.92 -8.41 23.57
C ASN A 101 13.02 -9.43 22.43
N SER A 102 12.82 -10.71 22.72
CA SER A 102 12.85 -11.80 21.75
C SER A 102 11.76 -12.80 22.01
N TRP A 103 11.34 -13.51 20.98
CA TRP A 103 10.32 -14.53 21.11
C TRP A 103 10.90 -15.76 21.86
N ALA A 104 10.09 -16.29 22.75
CA ALA A 104 10.22 -17.59 23.42
C ALA A 104 8.87 -18.27 23.40
N GLU A 105 8.80 -19.57 23.67
CA GLU A 105 7.53 -20.28 23.71
C GLU A 105 6.67 -19.79 24.88
N ALA A 106 7.28 -19.68 26.06
CA ALA A 106 6.67 -19.15 27.28
C ALA A 106 7.75 -18.51 28.15
N LEU A 107 7.31 -17.66 29.07
CA LEU A 107 8.09 -17.10 30.16
C LEU A 107 7.46 -17.51 31.51
N THR A 108 8.29 -17.76 32.52
CA THR A 108 7.84 -18.10 33.86
C THR A 108 8.08 -16.90 34.78
N VAL A 109 6.99 -16.36 35.30
CA VAL A 109 7.04 -15.40 36.42
C VAL A 109 6.95 -16.16 37.72
N THR A 110 7.86 -15.87 38.65
CA THR A 110 7.84 -16.41 40.00
C THR A 110 7.71 -15.25 40.98
N CYS A 111 6.78 -15.39 41.93
CA CYS A 111 6.66 -14.50 43.07
C CYS A 111 6.93 -15.29 44.33
N ALA A 112 7.87 -14.81 45.16
CA ALA A 112 8.12 -15.28 46.52
C ALA A 112 7.74 -14.20 47.52
N VAL A 113 6.95 -14.59 48.53
CA VAL A 113 6.42 -13.72 49.58
C VAL A 113 6.97 -14.22 50.92
N THR A 114 7.51 -13.32 51.73
CA THR A 114 8.05 -13.63 53.06
C THR A 114 7.41 -12.73 54.09
N SER A 115 6.79 -13.33 55.11
CA SER A 115 6.24 -12.58 56.24
C SER A 115 7.34 -12.01 57.14
N SER A 116 7.29 -10.70 57.37
CA SER A 116 8.25 -10.01 58.26
C SER A 116 8.03 -10.35 59.72
N HIS A 117 6.87 -10.87 60.10
CA HIS A 117 6.55 -11.21 61.49
C HIS A 117 6.84 -12.67 61.84
N THR A 118 6.47 -13.61 60.96
CA THR A 118 6.56 -15.04 61.23
C THR A 118 7.74 -15.70 60.53
N GLY A 119 8.35 -15.05 59.52
CA GLY A 119 9.39 -15.64 58.66
C GLY A 119 8.88 -16.73 57.72
N LEU A 120 7.55 -16.96 57.65
CA LEU A 120 6.97 -17.90 56.72
C LEU A 120 7.11 -17.43 55.27
N ASN A 121 7.32 -18.40 54.39
CA ASN A 121 7.50 -18.13 52.94
C ASN A 121 6.40 -18.81 52.14
N ALA A 122 5.94 -18.14 51.08
CA ALA A 122 5.11 -18.72 50.04
C ALA A 122 5.66 -18.38 48.67
N THR A 123 5.55 -19.30 47.73
CA THR A 123 6.01 -19.07 46.34
C THR A 123 4.93 -19.53 45.36
N THR A 124 4.69 -18.73 44.33
CA THR A 124 3.78 -19.06 43.26
C THR A 124 4.44 -18.75 41.90
N THR A 125 4.02 -19.47 40.87
CA THR A 125 4.52 -19.26 39.50
C THR A 125 3.35 -19.12 38.54
N LYS A 126 3.57 -18.31 37.50
CA LYS A 126 2.64 -18.16 36.35
C LYS A 126 3.41 -18.25 35.07
N GLN A 127 2.95 -19.09 34.14
CA GLN A 127 3.48 -19.11 32.77
C GLN A 127 2.74 -18.10 31.88
N LEU A 128 3.48 -17.32 31.12
CA LEU A 128 2.98 -16.34 30.17
C LEU A 128 3.37 -16.78 28.75
N GLN A 129 2.41 -16.93 27.87
CA GLN A 129 2.68 -17.20 26.47
C GLN A 129 3.30 -15.97 25.81
N VAL A 130 4.40 -16.13 25.05
CA VAL A 130 5.02 -15.01 24.32
C VAL A 130 4.51 -14.96 22.90
N LEU A 131 3.95 -13.82 22.52
CA LEU A 131 3.47 -13.53 21.18
C LEU A 131 4.48 -12.66 20.43
N ALA A 132 4.60 -12.84 19.13
CA ALA A 132 5.43 -11.99 18.30
C ALA A 132 4.71 -11.59 17.01
N GLY A 133 5.00 -10.39 16.53
CA GLY A 133 4.46 -9.86 15.29
C GLY A 133 3.00 -9.42 15.37
N PRO A 134 2.48 -8.96 14.20
CA PRO A 134 3.08 -9.04 12.87
C PRO A 134 4.31 -8.14 12.70
N ALA A 135 5.36 -8.69 12.13
CA ALA A 135 6.59 -7.96 11.77
C ALA A 135 6.92 -8.20 10.28
N ASP A 136 7.63 -7.25 9.67
CA ASP A 136 8.12 -7.34 8.30
C ASP A 136 7.01 -7.67 7.28
N VAL A 137 5.85 -7.01 7.43
CA VAL A 137 4.71 -7.23 6.53
C VAL A 137 5.03 -6.67 5.16
N SER A 138 4.98 -7.53 4.14
CA SER A 138 5.27 -7.17 2.76
C SER A 138 4.32 -7.86 1.78
N ILE A 139 4.11 -7.25 0.63
CA ILE A 139 3.36 -7.82 -0.49
C ILE A 139 4.36 -8.20 -1.56
N SER A 140 4.23 -9.40 -2.11
CA SER A 140 5.04 -9.91 -3.23
C SER A 140 4.14 -10.37 -4.36
N GLY A 141 4.53 -10.08 -5.60
CA GLY A 141 3.81 -10.42 -6.82
C GLY A 141 4.41 -9.70 -8.02
N PRO A 142 3.75 -9.73 -9.18
CA PRO A 142 4.20 -9.04 -10.39
C PRO A 142 4.32 -7.53 -10.21
N ASP A 143 5.36 -6.92 -10.77
CA ASP A 143 5.55 -5.45 -10.75
C ASP A 143 4.58 -4.71 -11.68
N LEU A 144 4.04 -5.41 -12.68
CA LEU A 144 3.09 -4.88 -13.65
C LEU A 144 1.95 -5.88 -13.85
N MET A 145 0.73 -5.37 -13.98
CA MET A 145 -0.45 -6.17 -14.29
C MET A 145 -0.83 -6.05 -15.77
N HIS A 146 -1.16 -7.17 -16.41
CA HIS A 146 -1.84 -7.17 -17.70
C HIS A 146 -3.35 -7.02 -17.47
N PRO A 147 -4.03 -6.12 -18.20
CA PRO A 147 -5.48 -6.02 -18.11
C PRO A 147 -6.14 -7.31 -18.56
N SER A 148 -7.28 -7.65 -17.95
CA SER A 148 -8.08 -8.85 -18.21
C SER A 148 -7.36 -10.19 -17.92
N VAL A 149 -6.20 -10.15 -17.26
CA VAL A 149 -5.45 -11.33 -16.79
C VAL A 149 -5.45 -11.35 -15.27
N SER A 150 -5.66 -12.55 -14.71
CA SER A 150 -5.57 -12.75 -13.25
C SER A 150 -4.12 -12.77 -12.79
N HIS A 151 -3.82 -11.96 -11.78
CA HIS A 151 -2.51 -11.86 -11.12
C HIS A 151 -2.64 -12.22 -9.65
N THR A 152 -1.67 -12.97 -9.13
CA THR A 152 -1.65 -13.43 -7.74
C THR A 152 -0.60 -12.68 -6.95
N TYR A 153 -0.99 -12.23 -5.76
CA TYR A 153 -0.13 -11.54 -4.78
C TYR A 153 -0.15 -12.28 -3.46
N SER A 154 1.00 -12.34 -2.80
CA SER A 154 1.16 -12.98 -1.50
C SER A 154 1.60 -11.95 -0.46
N CYS A 155 1.02 -12.04 0.72
CA CYS A 155 1.39 -11.25 1.89
C CYS A 155 2.28 -12.08 2.80
N TYR A 156 3.46 -11.57 3.12
CA TYR A 156 4.41 -12.21 4.01
C TYR A 156 4.53 -11.42 5.30
N THR A 157 4.63 -12.13 6.41
CA THR A 157 4.89 -11.56 7.73
C THR A 157 5.43 -12.61 8.68
N TYR A 158 6.18 -12.16 9.68
CA TYR A 158 6.52 -12.99 10.82
C TYR A 158 5.48 -12.81 11.92
N CYS A 159 4.93 -13.94 12.42
CA CYS A 159 3.86 -13.98 13.41
C CYS A 159 3.95 -15.22 14.28
N ARG A 160 3.77 -15.05 15.59
CA ARG A 160 3.64 -16.14 16.56
C ARG A 160 2.44 -15.86 17.47
N PRO A 161 1.50 -16.83 17.65
CA PRO A 161 1.46 -18.14 17.03
C PRO A 161 1.11 -18.11 15.53
N SER A 162 0.23 -17.21 15.09
CA SER A 162 -0.21 -17.08 13.70
C SER A 162 -0.77 -15.70 13.42
N CYS A 163 -0.83 -15.31 12.12
CA CYS A 163 -1.57 -14.16 11.67
C CYS A 163 -2.81 -14.55 10.85
N ALA A 164 -3.88 -13.82 11.06
CA ALA A 164 -4.99 -13.73 10.14
C ALA A 164 -4.75 -12.61 9.13
N TYR A 165 -5.19 -12.81 7.88
CA TYR A 165 -4.98 -11.87 6.80
C TYR A 165 -6.31 -11.30 6.29
N ALA A 166 -6.28 -10.04 5.93
CA ALA A 166 -7.35 -9.40 5.19
C ALA A 166 -6.75 -8.55 4.05
N TRP A 167 -7.41 -8.58 2.91
CA TRP A 167 -6.99 -7.85 1.73
C TRP A 167 -7.97 -6.74 1.38
N LYS A 168 -7.46 -5.69 0.79
CA LYS A 168 -8.25 -4.60 0.25
C LYS A 168 -7.60 -4.09 -1.03
N THR A 169 -8.41 -3.81 -2.03
CA THR A 169 -7.98 -3.19 -3.29
C THR A 169 -8.66 -1.84 -3.44
N ASP A 170 -7.91 -0.83 -3.83
CA ASP A 170 -8.40 0.54 -4.08
C ASP A 170 -9.28 1.05 -2.91
N LYS A 171 -10.49 1.51 -3.20
CA LYS A 171 -11.48 1.99 -2.23
C LYS A 171 -12.46 0.91 -1.76
N GLY A 172 -12.26 -0.35 -2.17
CA GLY A 172 -13.12 -1.47 -1.80
C GLY A 172 -13.12 -1.77 -0.29
N PRO A 173 -13.98 -2.68 0.17
CA PRO A 173 -13.98 -3.15 1.55
C PRO A 173 -12.78 -4.06 1.84
N TRP A 174 -12.50 -4.31 3.13
CA TRP A 174 -11.59 -5.37 3.54
C TRP A 174 -12.25 -6.74 3.34
N ILE A 175 -11.53 -7.65 2.70
CA ILE A 175 -11.96 -9.04 2.45
C ILE A 175 -11.10 -9.94 3.32
N SER A 176 -11.75 -10.65 4.26
CA SER A 176 -11.12 -11.61 5.16
C SER A 176 -11.35 -13.05 4.70
N GLY A 177 -10.55 -14.00 5.20
CA GLY A 177 -10.75 -15.43 4.95
C GLY A 177 -10.08 -15.99 3.69
N GLN A 178 -9.39 -15.16 2.91
CA GLN A 178 -8.64 -15.61 1.72
C GLN A 178 -7.20 -16.06 2.04
N GLY A 179 -6.82 -16.11 3.30
CA GLY A 179 -5.44 -16.40 3.70
C GLY A 179 -4.48 -15.27 3.31
N ASN A 180 -3.21 -15.63 3.15
CA ASN A 180 -2.16 -14.69 2.78
C ASN A 180 -2.00 -14.46 1.27
N VAL A 181 -2.89 -15.00 0.45
CA VAL A 181 -2.84 -14.91 -1.02
C VAL A 181 -4.10 -14.26 -1.55
N MET A 182 -3.95 -13.36 -2.52
CA MET A 182 -5.06 -12.70 -3.22
C MET A 182 -4.82 -12.73 -4.73
N SER A 183 -5.88 -13.01 -5.48
CA SER A 183 -5.90 -12.88 -6.94
C SER A 183 -6.73 -11.67 -7.37
N ILE A 184 -6.22 -10.91 -8.34
CA ILE A 184 -6.87 -9.73 -8.89
C ILE A 184 -6.77 -9.71 -10.42
N THR A 185 -7.87 -9.35 -11.07
CA THR A 185 -7.94 -9.15 -12.52
C THR A 185 -8.23 -7.68 -12.79
N PRO A 186 -7.24 -6.87 -13.23
CA PRO A 186 -7.47 -5.47 -13.55
C PRO A 186 -8.27 -5.33 -14.85
N GLN A 187 -9.02 -4.24 -14.96
CA GLN A 187 -9.78 -3.91 -16.17
C GLN A 187 -8.91 -3.13 -17.17
N GLU A 188 -9.35 -3.06 -18.44
CA GLU A 188 -8.65 -2.32 -19.51
C GLU A 188 -8.50 -0.82 -19.21
N MET A 189 -9.41 -0.25 -18.42
CA MET A 189 -9.40 1.17 -18.06
C MET A 189 -8.59 1.49 -16.80
N ASP A 190 -8.12 0.47 -16.08
CA ASP A 190 -7.31 0.68 -14.88
C ASP A 190 -5.92 1.19 -15.28
N SER A 191 -5.42 2.21 -14.59
CA SER A 191 -4.04 2.67 -14.72
C SER A 191 -3.12 2.05 -13.68
N SER A 192 -3.66 1.73 -12.51
CA SER A 192 -2.99 1.04 -11.41
C SER A 192 -4.00 0.42 -10.46
N LYS A 193 -3.53 -0.48 -9.62
CA LYS A 193 -4.28 -1.06 -8.49
C LYS A 193 -3.51 -0.86 -7.19
N LEU A 194 -4.19 -0.27 -6.21
CA LEU A 194 -3.66 -0.14 -4.86
C LEU A 194 -4.01 -1.41 -4.08
N LEU A 195 -3.01 -2.18 -3.69
CA LEU A 195 -3.14 -3.40 -2.91
C LEU A 195 -2.80 -3.10 -1.46
N MET A 196 -3.62 -3.56 -0.54
CA MET A 196 -3.38 -3.46 0.89
C MET A 196 -3.56 -4.83 1.51
N CYS A 197 -2.55 -5.29 2.24
CA CYS A 197 -2.60 -6.48 3.06
C CYS A 197 -2.54 -6.08 4.54
N LYS A 198 -3.54 -6.48 5.29
CA LYS A 198 -3.57 -6.35 6.75
C LYS A 198 -3.28 -7.72 7.35
N ALA A 199 -2.17 -7.83 8.08
CA ALA A 199 -1.84 -8.98 8.89
C ALA A 199 -2.18 -8.66 10.34
N THR A 200 -2.94 -9.55 11.01
CA THR A 200 -3.38 -9.38 12.39
C THR A 200 -2.97 -10.61 13.19
N ASN A 201 -2.21 -10.43 14.27
CA ASN A 201 -1.91 -11.53 15.19
C ASN A 201 -3.21 -12.07 15.78
N SER A 202 -3.43 -13.37 15.65
CA SER A 202 -4.70 -14.02 15.99
C SER A 202 -5.04 -14.02 17.48
N VAL A 203 -4.06 -13.79 18.35
CA VAL A 203 -4.21 -13.75 19.82
C VAL A 203 -4.21 -12.33 20.34
N SER A 204 -3.17 -11.53 20.05
CA SER A 204 -3.06 -10.16 20.57
C SER A 204 -3.97 -9.16 19.87
N GLY A 205 -4.46 -9.46 18.66
CA GLY A 205 -5.21 -8.52 17.85
C GLY A 205 -4.37 -7.36 17.26
N LEU A 206 -3.08 -7.30 17.56
CA LEU A 206 -2.17 -6.32 16.96
C LEU A 206 -2.08 -6.53 15.45
N PHE A 207 -2.05 -5.46 14.69
CA PHE A 207 -2.00 -5.56 13.23
C PHE A 207 -1.04 -4.56 12.60
N VAL A 208 -0.56 -4.92 11.42
CA VAL A 208 0.22 -4.08 10.51
C VAL A 208 -0.37 -4.18 9.11
N VAL A 209 -0.32 -3.09 8.35
CA VAL A 209 -0.80 -3.02 6.96
C VAL A 209 0.38 -2.72 6.05
N ALA A 210 0.59 -3.58 5.06
CA ALA A 210 1.45 -3.31 3.92
C ALA A 210 0.62 -2.77 2.75
N ILE A 211 1.20 -1.81 2.01
CA ILE A 211 0.55 -1.15 0.88
C ILE A 211 1.48 -1.20 -0.32
N GLN A 212 0.95 -1.59 -1.47
CA GLN A 212 1.66 -1.62 -2.74
C GLN A 212 0.77 -1.08 -3.85
N ASN A 213 1.30 -0.14 -4.65
CA ASN A 213 0.62 0.32 -5.86
C ASN A 213 1.25 -0.35 -7.07
N VAL A 214 0.46 -1.10 -7.83
CA VAL A 214 0.91 -1.86 -9.00
C VAL A 214 0.30 -1.25 -10.26
N ALA A 215 1.14 -0.91 -11.22
CA ALA A 215 0.71 -0.31 -12.48
C ALA A 215 0.07 -1.35 -13.40
N VAL A 216 -0.97 -0.94 -14.14
CA VAL A 216 -1.61 -1.76 -15.18
C VAL A 216 -1.06 -1.35 -16.55
N ILE A 217 -0.63 -2.32 -17.34
CA ILE A 217 -0.10 -2.09 -18.69
C ILE A 217 -1.20 -1.48 -19.56
N SER A 218 -0.92 -0.34 -20.18
CA SER A 218 -1.87 0.36 -21.03
C SER A 218 -1.25 0.92 -22.30
N GLY A 219 -2.09 1.22 -23.27
CA GLY A 219 -1.69 1.80 -24.54
C GLY A 219 -1.09 0.78 -25.55
N PRO A 220 -0.72 1.28 -26.73
CA PRO A 220 -0.59 2.70 -27.13
C PRO A 220 -1.94 3.41 -27.27
N SER A 221 -2.04 4.62 -26.73
CA SER A 221 -3.16 5.52 -26.95
C SER A 221 -2.68 6.90 -27.36
N LYS A 222 -3.55 7.75 -27.90
CA LYS A 222 -3.25 9.12 -28.34
C LYS A 222 -2.01 9.21 -29.23
N VAL A 223 -1.88 8.29 -30.17
CA VAL A 223 -0.77 8.33 -31.15
C VAL A 223 -0.95 9.54 -32.05
N GLN A 224 0.06 10.41 -32.15
CA GLN A 224 0.02 11.63 -32.95
C GLN A 224 1.40 12.00 -33.46
N ILE A 225 1.44 12.69 -34.63
CA ILE A 225 2.66 13.25 -35.20
C ILE A 225 2.60 14.78 -35.04
N LYS A 226 3.49 15.32 -34.19
CA LYS A 226 3.63 16.76 -33.96
C LYS A 226 4.65 17.34 -34.93
N GLY A 227 4.36 18.50 -35.51
CA GLY A 227 5.18 19.23 -36.45
C GLY A 227 4.31 20.11 -37.35
N PRO A 228 4.90 20.92 -38.26
CA PRO A 228 4.16 21.83 -39.10
C PRO A 228 3.21 21.09 -40.07
N ASP A 229 2.15 21.77 -40.51
CA ASP A 229 1.20 21.25 -41.51
C ASP A 229 1.62 21.64 -42.94
N VAL A 230 2.44 22.68 -43.04
CA VAL A 230 3.01 23.19 -44.32
C VAL A 230 4.52 23.32 -44.17
N ILE A 231 5.26 22.89 -45.20
CA ILE A 231 6.72 22.92 -45.23
C ILE A 231 7.19 23.55 -46.56
N GLU A 232 8.39 24.09 -46.58
CA GLU A 232 9.04 24.70 -47.77
C GLU A 232 10.10 23.76 -48.34
N ILE A 233 10.42 23.94 -49.63
CA ILE A 233 11.48 23.19 -50.32
C ILE A 233 12.84 23.65 -49.81
N ALA A 234 13.78 22.72 -49.67
CA ALA A 234 15.15 22.88 -49.20
C ALA A 234 15.33 23.28 -47.71
N GLU A 235 14.23 23.37 -46.95
CA GLU A 235 14.27 23.61 -45.53
C GLU A 235 14.21 22.28 -44.73
N LYS A 236 14.92 22.25 -43.56
CA LYS A 236 14.96 21.11 -42.69
C LYS A 236 13.85 21.18 -41.65
N TYR A 237 13.02 20.14 -41.59
CA TYR A 237 11.93 20.03 -40.64
C TYR A 237 12.07 18.83 -39.73
N LYS A 238 11.55 18.97 -38.52
CA LYS A 238 11.51 17.92 -37.52
C LYS A 238 10.06 17.62 -37.11
N PHE A 239 9.68 16.35 -37.17
CA PHE A 239 8.41 15.84 -36.70
C PHE A 239 8.67 14.87 -35.59
N VAL A 240 7.77 14.86 -34.60
CA VAL A 240 7.90 13.98 -33.43
C VAL A 240 6.63 13.15 -33.26
N CYS A 241 6.78 11.83 -33.27
CA CYS A 241 5.72 10.91 -32.93
C CYS A 241 5.63 10.77 -31.43
N THR A 242 4.42 10.88 -30.90
CA THR A 242 4.12 10.70 -29.48
C THR A 242 2.96 9.76 -29.30
N ALA A 243 2.99 8.95 -28.22
CA ALA A 243 1.91 8.10 -27.77
C ALA A 243 1.97 7.94 -26.27
N GLU A 244 0.85 7.57 -25.67
CA GLU A 244 0.78 7.19 -24.25
C GLU A 244 0.87 5.68 -24.14
N CYS A 245 1.87 5.17 -23.41
CA CYS A 245 2.08 3.77 -23.08
C CYS A 245 2.54 3.63 -21.63
N LEU A 246 2.09 2.59 -20.99
CA LEU A 246 2.67 2.12 -19.74
C LEU A 246 3.14 0.65 -19.93
N PRO A 247 4.42 0.28 -19.70
CA PRO A 247 5.51 1.12 -19.17
C PRO A 247 6.09 2.11 -20.19
N SER A 248 6.20 1.80 -21.47
CA SER A 248 6.70 2.70 -22.51
C SER A 248 6.36 2.21 -23.94
N CYS A 249 6.49 3.13 -24.91
CA CYS A 249 6.34 2.81 -26.33
C CYS A 249 7.69 2.70 -27.05
N ARG A 250 7.77 1.76 -28.00
CA ARG A 250 8.74 1.75 -29.09
C ARG A 250 8.08 2.34 -30.32
N TYR A 251 8.85 3.08 -31.14
CA TYR A 251 8.33 3.75 -32.33
C TYR A 251 9.02 3.28 -33.59
N VAL A 252 8.22 3.18 -34.66
CA VAL A 252 8.68 3.03 -36.04
C VAL A 252 7.95 4.07 -36.88
N SER A 253 8.69 4.90 -37.54
CA SER A 253 8.14 6.00 -38.39
C SER A 253 8.44 5.72 -39.88
N SER A 254 7.66 6.31 -40.75
CA SER A 254 7.96 6.28 -42.19
C SER A 254 7.59 7.61 -42.88
N VAL A 255 8.33 7.92 -43.95
CA VAL A 255 8.13 9.06 -44.85
C VAL A 255 7.89 8.49 -46.22
N ASN A 256 6.74 8.74 -46.83
CA ASN A 256 6.35 8.20 -48.13
C ASN A 256 6.64 6.68 -48.29
N GLY A 257 6.44 5.92 -47.22
CA GLY A 257 6.67 4.47 -47.17
C GLY A 257 8.11 4.04 -46.83
N GLN A 258 9.08 4.93 -46.78
CA GLN A 258 10.43 4.62 -46.32
C GLN A 258 10.52 4.64 -44.82
N THR A 259 11.00 3.55 -44.21
CA THR A 259 11.05 3.37 -42.76
C THR A 259 12.20 4.13 -42.11
N VAL A 260 11.89 4.87 -41.05
CA VAL A 260 12.82 5.55 -40.14
C VAL A 260 12.63 4.98 -38.73
N ARG A 261 13.73 4.56 -38.10
CA ARG A 261 13.66 4.05 -36.72
C ARG A 261 13.56 5.20 -35.73
N GLY A 262 12.68 5.04 -34.74
CA GLY A 262 12.51 6.00 -33.65
C GLY A 262 11.27 6.87 -33.83
N ASN A 263 11.15 7.83 -32.92
CA ASN A 263 9.99 8.72 -32.83
C ASN A 263 10.23 10.12 -33.45
N VAL A 264 11.44 10.35 -33.94
CA VAL A 264 11.82 11.62 -34.55
C VAL A 264 12.03 11.39 -36.04
N ILE A 265 11.36 12.18 -36.87
CA ILE A 265 11.51 12.22 -38.30
C ILE A 265 12.16 13.57 -38.63
N GLU A 266 13.40 13.56 -39.13
CA GLU A 266 14.04 14.73 -39.71
C GLU A 266 14.03 14.56 -41.23
N MET A 267 13.57 15.58 -41.95
CA MET A 267 13.45 15.55 -43.40
C MET A 267 13.70 16.91 -44.01
N THR A 268 14.24 16.86 -45.23
CA THR A 268 14.33 17.98 -46.18
C THR A 268 13.68 17.50 -47.46
N VAL A 269 12.90 18.34 -48.13
CA VAL A 269 12.29 18.04 -49.41
C VAL A 269 13.00 18.85 -50.47
N ASP A 270 13.76 18.16 -51.36
CA ASP A 270 14.57 18.79 -52.39
C ASP A 270 13.84 18.96 -53.72
N HIS A 271 12.69 18.34 -53.88
CA HIS A 271 11.92 18.34 -55.12
C HIS A 271 10.48 18.80 -54.89
N PRO A 272 9.85 19.47 -55.86
CA PRO A 272 8.47 19.91 -55.75
C PRO A 272 7.50 18.71 -55.72
N LEU A 273 6.97 18.41 -54.54
CA LEU A 273 5.90 17.44 -54.29
C LEU A 273 4.62 18.18 -53.91
N LYS A 274 3.45 17.58 -54.14
CA LYS A 274 2.19 18.14 -53.63
C LYS A 274 2.07 18.03 -52.11
N SER A 275 2.47 16.91 -51.60
CA SER A 275 2.42 16.60 -50.17
C SER A 275 3.36 15.47 -49.80
N VAL A 276 3.68 15.35 -48.52
CA VAL A 276 4.45 14.26 -47.93
C VAL A 276 3.58 13.57 -46.89
N THR A 277 3.52 12.24 -46.96
CA THR A 277 2.79 11.44 -45.98
C THR A 277 3.76 10.86 -44.95
N LEU A 278 3.55 11.24 -43.68
CA LEU A 278 4.25 10.70 -42.54
C LEU A 278 3.35 9.66 -41.87
N LYS A 279 3.91 8.52 -41.49
CA LYS A 279 3.23 7.50 -40.69
C LYS A 279 4.09 7.17 -39.49
N CYS A 280 3.45 7.00 -38.34
CA CYS A 280 4.07 6.56 -37.10
C CYS A 280 3.31 5.37 -36.54
N GLU A 281 4.03 4.32 -36.18
CA GLU A 281 3.55 3.19 -35.44
C GLU A 281 4.19 3.21 -34.05
N ALA A 282 3.35 3.20 -33.02
CA ALA A 282 3.76 3.05 -31.63
C ALA A 282 3.42 1.63 -31.17
N GLN A 283 4.37 0.95 -30.52
CA GLN A 283 4.20 -0.38 -29.94
C GLN A 283 4.51 -0.34 -28.46
N ASN A 284 3.57 -0.77 -27.63
CA ASN A 284 3.84 -0.97 -26.20
C ASN A 284 4.84 -2.10 -26.00
N ILE A 285 5.93 -1.85 -25.26
CA ILE A 285 7.03 -2.83 -25.09
C ILE A 285 6.62 -4.07 -24.29
N ALA A 286 5.62 -3.95 -23.41
CA ALA A 286 5.13 -5.05 -22.57
C ALA A 286 4.01 -5.84 -23.26
N SER A 287 2.92 -5.19 -23.65
CA SER A 287 1.75 -5.85 -24.25
C SER A 287 1.93 -6.21 -25.72
N LYS A 288 2.95 -5.64 -26.41
CA LYS A 288 3.17 -5.77 -27.87
C LYS A 288 2.03 -5.22 -28.73
N ARG A 289 1.00 -4.63 -28.15
CA ARG A 289 -0.08 -3.95 -28.88
C ARG A 289 0.49 -2.77 -29.68
N THR A 290 -0.04 -2.51 -30.86
CA THR A 290 0.37 -1.43 -31.75
C THR A 290 -0.80 -0.49 -32.05
N ALA A 291 -0.48 0.77 -32.29
CA ALA A 291 -1.40 1.75 -32.84
C ALA A 291 -0.64 2.71 -33.76
N THR A 292 -1.34 3.27 -34.76
CA THR A 292 -0.72 4.08 -35.81
C THR A 292 -1.38 5.44 -35.94
N ALA A 293 -0.59 6.44 -36.35
CA ALA A 293 -1.07 7.73 -36.78
C ALA A 293 -0.45 8.08 -38.13
N SER A 294 -1.17 8.84 -38.96
CA SER A 294 -0.68 9.36 -40.22
C SER A 294 -0.91 10.88 -40.28
N LYS A 295 0.03 11.60 -40.85
CA LYS A 295 -0.05 13.04 -41.08
C LYS A 295 0.36 13.36 -42.51
N THR A 296 -0.48 14.07 -43.27
CA THR A 296 -0.14 14.60 -44.58
C THR A 296 0.29 16.05 -44.44
N VAL A 297 1.51 16.34 -44.86
CA VAL A 297 2.12 17.66 -44.80
C VAL A 297 2.10 18.25 -46.20
N GLN A 298 1.59 19.48 -46.35
CA GLN A 298 1.53 20.20 -47.63
C GLN A 298 2.85 20.93 -47.88
N LEU A 299 3.26 21.00 -49.15
CA LEU A 299 4.33 21.93 -49.53
C LEU A 299 3.75 23.29 -49.83
N ALA A 300 4.40 24.34 -49.30
CA ALA A 300 4.08 25.72 -49.65
C ALA A 300 4.17 25.89 -51.17
N ARG A 301 3.12 26.44 -51.79
CA ARG A 301 3.22 26.88 -53.20
C ARG A 301 4.23 28.01 -53.25
N SER A 302 5.29 27.80 -53.98
CA SER A 302 6.15 28.93 -54.39
C SER A 302 5.33 29.75 -55.38
N ASP A 303 4.47 30.62 -54.89
CA ASP A 303 3.97 31.75 -55.70
C ASP A 303 5.15 32.68 -55.88
N ARG A 304 6.05 32.31 -56.82
CA ARG A 304 6.80 33.33 -57.53
C ARG A 304 5.75 34.08 -58.33
N ASN A 305 5.00 34.97 -57.72
CA ASN A 305 4.46 36.12 -58.39
C ASN A 305 5.69 36.84 -58.98
N LEU A 306 5.91 36.61 -60.23
CA LEU A 306 6.54 37.67 -61.06
C LEU A 306 5.72 38.93 -60.72
N SER A 307 6.18 39.70 -59.73
CA SER A 307 5.83 41.11 -59.66
C SER A 307 6.26 41.66 -61.00
N ALA A 308 5.28 41.74 -61.90
CA ALA A 308 5.46 42.64 -63.06
C ALA A 308 5.96 43.94 -62.45
N ARG A 309 7.20 44.28 -62.79
CA ARG A 309 7.78 45.55 -62.40
C ARG A 309 6.80 46.64 -62.87
N PRO A 310 6.39 47.56 -61.98
CA PRO A 310 5.48 48.64 -62.36
C PRO A 310 6.19 49.71 -63.24
N GLU A 311 7.24 49.38 -64.02
CA GLU A 311 7.98 50.35 -64.88
C GLU A 311 7.34 50.56 -66.26
N GLU A 312 6.40 49.69 -66.69
CA GLU A 312 5.77 49.93 -67.98
C GLU A 312 4.44 50.72 -67.93
N ALA A 313 3.87 50.93 -66.74
CA ALA A 313 2.63 51.70 -66.59
C ALA A 313 2.85 53.22 -66.77
N TRP A 314 4.05 53.71 -66.60
CA TRP A 314 4.38 55.16 -66.80
C TRP A 314 4.61 55.55 -68.21
N ALA A 315 5.05 54.64 -69.10
CA ALA A 315 5.29 54.93 -70.51
C ALA A 315 3.98 55.12 -71.31
N VAL A 316 2.92 54.45 -70.94
CA VAL A 316 1.58 54.56 -71.57
C VAL A 316 0.86 55.85 -71.17
N LEU A 317 1.04 56.32 -69.95
CA LEU A 317 0.46 57.57 -69.45
C LEU A 317 1.14 58.79 -70.00
N LEU A 318 2.44 58.78 -70.31
CA LEU A 318 3.15 59.88 -70.94
C LEU A 318 2.82 60.04 -72.47
N LEU A 319 2.52 58.96 -73.18
CA LEU A 319 2.08 59.02 -74.58
C LEU A 319 0.64 59.56 -74.71
N ALA A 320 -0.24 59.32 -73.72
CA ALA A 320 -1.60 59.88 -73.74
C ALA A 320 -1.62 61.39 -73.49
N PHE A 321 -0.65 61.97 -72.75
CA PHE A 321 -0.55 63.40 -72.51
C PHE A 321 0.04 64.16 -73.68
N ILE A 322 0.87 63.53 -74.49
CA ILE A 322 1.46 64.20 -75.70
C ILE A 322 0.46 64.29 -76.83
N ILE A 323 -0.48 63.38 -76.99
CA ILE A 323 -1.50 63.38 -78.03
C ILE A 323 -2.65 64.37 -77.72
N SER A 324 -2.92 64.72 -76.49
CA SER A 324 -3.96 65.70 -76.15
C SER A 324 -3.50 67.18 -76.22
N ALA A 325 -2.18 67.48 -76.39
CA ALA A 325 -1.63 68.84 -76.49
C ALA A 325 -1.41 69.31 -77.95
N ALA A 326 -1.75 68.51 -78.97
CA ALA A 326 -1.41 68.83 -80.39
C ALA A 326 -2.62 69.16 -81.24
N TRP A 327 -3.78 69.56 -80.66
CA TRP A 327 -4.83 70.13 -81.54
C TRP A 327 -5.29 71.50 -81.01
N PRO A 328 -4.91 72.56 -81.62
CA PRO A 328 -5.59 73.83 -81.51
C PRO A 328 -6.66 73.97 -82.64
N LEU A 329 -7.87 74.36 -82.24
CA LEU A 329 -8.95 74.98 -83.02
C LEU A 329 -9.46 74.28 -84.27
#